data_f5de2a943712fd012e037ae6ba2eb6dd
#
_entry.id   f5de2a943712fd012e037ae6ba2eb6dd
#
_cell.length_a   1.000
_cell.length_b   1.000
_cell.length_c   1.000
_cell.angle_alpha   90.00
_cell.angle_beta   90.00
_cell.angle_gamma   90.00
#
_symmetry.space_group_name_H-M   'P 1'
#
loop_
_entity.id
_entity.type
_entity.pdbx_description
1 polymer ?
#
loop_
_entity_poly.entity_id
_entity_poly.type
_entity_poly.pdbx_seq_one_letter_code
_entity_poly.pdbx_strand_id
1 'polypeptide(L)'
;MVKKFVYGTPFETEAVVKEIPSSEGNPDYGTFSTENGFSFTTKLADDDMVFGLGEANRGINKRGFLYISDCADDPNHVESKTSLYAAHNFIIISGETHVGFFFDYPGTLRFDIGYTTSDTMTVS
;
A
#
# COMPACT_ATOMS: atom_id res chain seq x y z
N MET A 1 -16.96 2.27 2.72
CA MET A 1 -16.60 2.13 4.16
C MET A 1 -15.13 2.52 4.32
N VAL A 2 -14.78 3.25 5.36
CA VAL A 2 -13.40 3.58 5.71
C VAL A 2 -13.07 2.93 7.05
N LYS A 3 -11.95 2.18 7.13
CA LYS A 3 -11.36 1.70 8.38
C LYS A 3 -10.07 2.45 8.62
N LYS A 4 -9.83 2.88 9.85
CA LYS A 4 -8.58 3.51 10.27
C LYS A 4 -7.90 2.63 11.33
N PHE A 5 -6.66 2.29 11.08
CA PHE A 5 -5.79 1.62 12.03
C PHE A 5 -4.66 2.56 12.40
N VAL A 6 -4.31 2.62 13.69
CA VAL A 6 -3.24 3.47 14.19
C VAL A 6 -2.18 2.60 14.84
N TYR A 7 -0.94 2.79 14.43
CA TYR A 7 0.24 2.18 15.02
C TYR A 7 1.21 3.28 15.49
N GLY A 8 1.65 3.21 16.74
CA GLY A 8 2.50 4.23 17.33
C GLY A 8 1.74 5.50 17.69
N THR A 9 2.46 6.61 17.73
CA THR A 9 1.90 7.94 18.03
C THR A 9 2.06 8.80 16.78
N PRO A 10 0.98 9.06 16.04
CA PRO A 10 1.03 9.94 14.87
C PRO A 10 1.45 11.36 15.24
N PHE A 11 2.12 12.04 14.32
CA PHE A 11 2.34 13.47 14.45
C PHE A 11 1.00 14.21 14.35
N GLU A 12 0.75 15.10 15.30
CA GLU A 12 -0.33 16.08 15.16
C GLU A 12 0.10 17.15 14.16
N THR A 13 -0.73 17.40 13.17
CA THR A 13 -0.53 18.44 12.18
C THR A 13 -1.68 19.44 12.24
N GLU A 14 -1.46 20.66 11.77
CA GLU A 14 -2.54 21.67 11.60
C GLU A 14 -3.50 21.33 10.44
N ALA A 15 -3.29 20.23 9.76
CA ALA A 15 -4.15 19.80 8.68
C ALA A 15 -5.53 19.40 9.20
N VAL A 16 -6.57 19.96 8.62
CA VAL A 16 -7.95 19.59 8.93
C VAL A 16 -8.30 18.31 8.19
N VAL A 17 -8.35 17.21 8.91
CA VAL A 17 -8.81 15.93 8.38
C VAL A 17 -10.30 15.78 8.68
N LYS A 18 -11.12 15.70 7.65
CA LYS A 18 -12.53 15.35 7.78
C LYS A 18 -12.69 13.84 7.75
N GLU A 19 -12.96 13.24 8.89
CA GLU A 19 -13.32 11.84 8.95
C GLU A 19 -14.77 11.64 8.46
N ILE A 20 -14.95 10.71 7.52
CA ILE A 20 -16.27 10.28 7.07
C ILE A 20 -16.58 9.00 7.84
N PRO A 21 -17.68 8.94 8.61
CA PRO A 21 -18.07 7.73 9.32
C PRO A 21 -18.17 6.54 8.35
N SER A 22 -17.68 5.38 8.76
CA SER A 22 -17.85 4.16 7.98
C SER A 22 -19.31 3.75 7.96
N SER A 23 -19.81 3.30 6.80
CA SER A 23 -21.12 2.63 6.71
C SER A 23 -21.07 1.31 7.50
N GLU A 24 -22.22 0.84 7.97
CA GLU A 24 -22.34 -0.46 8.61
C GLU A 24 -21.88 -1.59 7.66
N GLY A 25 -21.20 -2.59 8.22
CA GLY A 25 -20.59 -3.69 7.49
C GLY A 25 -19.06 -3.58 7.51
N ASN A 26 -18.42 -4.66 7.83
CA ASN A 26 -16.98 -4.69 8.10
C ASN A 26 -16.30 -5.80 7.30
N PRO A 27 -16.13 -5.66 5.97
CA PRO A 27 -15.32 -6.62 5.24
C PRO A 27 -13.91 -6.60 5.83
N ASP A 28 -13.40 -7.77 6.19
CA ASP A 28 -12.03 -7.93 6.66
C ASP A 28 -11.11 -8.00 5.46
N TYR A 29 -10.57 -6.85 5.05
CA TYR A 29 -9.71 -6.78 3.87
C TYR A 29 -8.26 -7.17 4.14
N GLY A 30 -7.90 -7.54 5.37
CA GLY A 30 -6.54 -7.96 5.69
C GLY A 30 -6.25 -8.02 7.17
N THR A 31 -5.07 -8.51 7.49
CA THR A 31 -4.55 -8.68 8.84
C THR A 31 -3.43 -7.69 9.12
N PHE A 32 -3.52 -7.05 10.26
CA PHE A 32 -2.52 -6.13 10.78
C PHE A 32 -1.72 -6.81 11.90
N SER A 33 -0.40 -6.74 11.86
CA SER A 33 0.49 -7.26 12.91
C SER A 33 1.51 -6.21 13.35
N THR A 34 1.88 -6.27 14.62
CA THR A 34 2.88 -5.40 15.26
C THR A 34 3.97 -6.19 15.97
N GLU A 35 4.02 -7.50 15.81
CA GLU A 35 4.94 -8.35 16.56
C GLU A 35 6.42 -8.09 16.27
N ASN A 36 6.74 -7.77 15.00
CA ASN A 36 8.10 -7.48 14.54
C ASN A 36 8.16 -6.16 13.77
N GLY A 37 7.57 -5.12 14.33
CA GLY A 37 7.33 -3.87 13.63
C GLY A 37 5.94 -3.88 12.99
N PHE A 38 5.72 -2.97 12.04
CA PHE A 38 4.46 -2.88 11.32
C PHE A 38 4.41 -3.88 10.16
N SER A 39 3.32 -4.61 10.04
CA SER A 39 2.97 -5.29 8.79
C SER A 39 1.45 -5.35 8.58
N PHE A 40 1.06 -5.24 7.32
CA PHE A 40 -0.30 -5.44 6.86
C PHE A 40 -0.28 -6.49 5.75
N THR A 41 -1.15 -7.49 5.84
CA THR A 41 -1.24 -8.57 4.86
C THR A 41 -2.68 -8.74 4.40
N THR A 42 -2.88 -8.84 3.08
CA THR A 42 -4.18 -9.15 2.47
C THR A 42 -4.03 -10.17 1.37
N LYS A 43 -5.10 -10.93 1.12
CA LYS A 43 -5.15 -11.89 0.02
C LYS A 43 -5.43 -11.18 -1.31
N LEU A 44 -4.89 -11.75 -2.37
CA LEU A 44 -5.14 -11.38 -3.75
C LEU A 44 -5.83 -12.55 -4.45
N ALA A 45 -7.00 -12.32 -5.04
CA ALA A 45 -7.64 -13.28 -5.93
C ALA A 45 -6.85 -13.41 -7.24
N ASP A 46 -7.09 -14.45 -8.02
CA ASP A 46 -6.29 -14.72 -9.24
C ASP A 46 -6.40 -13.61 -10.27
N ASP A 47 -7.55 -12.96 -10.37
CA ASP A 47 -7.87 -11.88 -11.32
C ASP A 47 -7.68 -10.47 -10.74
N ASP A 48 -7.27 -10.35 -9.48
CA ASP A 48 -6.99 -9.03 -8.90
C ASP A 48 -5.83 -8.32 -9.61
N MET A 49 -6.06 -7.10 -9.97
CA MET A 49 -5.03 -6.14 -10.41
C MET A 49 -4.74 -5.16 -9.28
N VAL A 50 -3.49 -4.71 -9.20
CA VAL A 50 -3.07 -3.73 -8.19
C VAL A 50 -2.49 -2.51 -8.86
N PHE A 51 -3.02 -1.33 -8.52
CA PHE A 51 -2.63 -0.03 -9.06
C PHE A 51 -2.14 0.90 -7.96
N GLY A 52 -1.31 1.88 -8.31
CA GLY A 52 -0.88 2.92 -7.38
C GLY A 52 0.64 3.05 -7.25
N LEU A 53 1.09 3.44 -6.06
CA LEU A 53 2.48 3.66 -5.65
C LEU A 53 3.16 4.88 -6.30
N GLY A 54 2.41 5.74 -7.01
CA GLY A 54 2.97 6.92 -7.65
C GLY A 54 3.86 6.58 -8.84
N GLU A 55 5.03 7.22 -8.92
CA GLU A 55 6.01 6.92 -9.96
C GLU A 55 6.71 5.60 -9.67
N ALA A 56 6.31 4.57 -10.38
CA ALA A 56 6.93 3.25 -10.30
C ALA A 56 6.92 2.59 -11.67
N ASN A 57 8.04 2.06 -12.08
CA ASN A 57 8.19 1.29 -13.32
C ASN A 57 7.37 -0.03 -13.31
N ARG A 58 7.55 -0.87 -14.30
CA ARG A 58 6.95 -2.21 -14.44
C ARG A 58 5.45 -2.21 -14.73
N GLY A 59 5.02 -1.21 -15.52
CA GLY A 59 3.65 -1.12 -15.99
C GLY A 59 2.64 -0.63 -14.96
N ILE A 60 1.38 -0.60 -15.35
CA ILE A 60 0.29 -0.04 -14.55
C ILE A 60 -0.18 -1.03 -13.46
N ASN A 61 -0.25 -2.34 -13.77
CA ASN A 61 -0.53 -3.38 -12.79
C ASN A 61 0.74 -3.70 -12.01
N LYS A 62 0.72 -3.47 -10.72
CA LYS A 62 1.87 -3.63 -9.81
C LYS A 62 2.02 -5.06 -9.26
N ARG A 63 1.08 -5.96 -9.55
CA ARG A 63 1.13 -7.35 -9.08
C ARG A 63 2.33 -8.11 -9.63
N GLY A 64 2.90 -9.00 -8.82
CA GLY A 64 4.05 -9.84 -9.14
C GLY A 64 5.40 -9.19 -8.85
N PHE A 65 5.43 -8.01 -8.20
CA PHE A 65 6.66 -7.28 -7.95
C PHE A 65 6.78 -6.79 -6.51
N LEU A 66 8.02 -6.47 -6.16
CA LEU A 66 8.39 -5.82 -4.92
C LEU A 66 8.67 -4.34 -5.19
N TYR A 67 8.10 -3.45 -4.38
CA TYR A 67 8.36 -2.01 -4.42
C TYR A 67 8.82 -1.52 -3.06
N ILE A 68 9.67 -0.51 -3.08
CA ILE A 68 10.08 0.24 -1.89
C ILE A 68 9.55 1.66 -2.06
N SER A 69 8.67 2.08 -1.17
CA SER A 69 8.18 3.46 -1.18
C SER A 69 9.19 4.34 -0.46
N ASP A 70 10.07 4.92 -1.25
CA ASP A 70 11.14 5.81 -0.80
C ASP A 70 11.40 6.84 -1.91
N CYS A 71 11.18 8.10 -1.62
CA CYS A 71 11.39 9.18 -2.58
C CYS A 71 12.89 9.47 -2.69
N ALA A 72 13.48 9.17 -3.83
CA ALA A 72 14.90 9.37 -4.07
C ALA A 72 15.15 10.18 -5.34
N ASP A 73 16.04 11.17 -5.25
CA ASP A 73 16.55 11.90 -6.41
C ASP A 73 17.60 11.05 -7.14
N ASP A 74 17.13 10.17 -8.02
CA ASP A 74 17.98 9.27 -8.81
C ASP A 74 17.58 9.34 -10.29
N PRO A 75 18.43 9.91 -11.15
CA PRO A 75 18.14 10.07 -12.58
C PRO A 75 18.18 8.74 -13.37
N ASN A 76 18.60 7.65 -12.78
CA ASN A 76 18.73 6.36 -13.44
C ASN A 76 17.42 5.57 -13.40
N HIS A 77 16.49 5.84 -14.32
CA HIS A 77 15.17 5.23 -14.39
C HIS A 77 15.22 3.93 -15.21
N VAL A 78 15.61 2.84 -14.58
CA VAL A 78 15.59 1.50 -15.19
C VAL A 78 14.44 0.65 -14.63
N GLU A 79 13.98 -0.34 -15.41
CA GLU A 79 12.86 -1.21 -15.03
C GLU A 79 13.03 -1.95 -13.70
N SER A 80 14.27 -2.21 -13.29
CA SER A 80 14.56 -2.88 -12.02
C SER A 80 14.41 -1.98 -10.79
N LYS A 81 14.24 -0.67 -10.95
CA LYS A 81 14.04 0.25 -9.83
C LYS A 81 12.75 -0.07 -9.09
N THR A 82 12.85 -0.10 -7.79
CA THR A 82 11.72 -0.33 -6.87
C THR A 82 11.05 0.97 -6.42
N SER A 83 11.70 2.12 -6.65
CA SER A 83 11.24 3.46 -6.32
C SER A 83 11.78 4.49 -7.30
N LEU A 84 11.07 5.60 -7.46
CA LEU A 84 11.47 6.79 -8.23
C LEU A 84 11.25 8.05 -7.40
N TYR A 85 11.14 9.24 -8.05
CA TYR A 85 11.04 10.52 -7.36
C TYR A 85 9.79 10.69 -6.50
N ALA A 86 8.62 10.30 -7.01
CA ALA A 86 7.33 10.54 -6.35
C ALA A 86 6.66 9.21 -5.96
N ALA A 87 7.03 8.69 -4.79
CA ALA A 87 6.37 7.54 -4.20
C ALA A 87 5.11 7.97 -3.43
N HIS A 88 4.03 7.22 -3.58
CA HIS A 88 2.79 7.39 -2.86
C HIS A 88 2.38 6.10 -2.18
N ASN A 89 2.14 6.14 -0.89
CA ASN A 89 1.72 4.98 -0.09
C ASN A 89 0.22 4.68 -0.27
N PHE A 90 -0.28 4.80 -1.49
CA PHE A 90 -1.67 4.52 -1.85
C PHE A 90 -1.73 3.48 -2.96
N ILE A 91 -2.55 2.44 -2.75
CA ILE A 91 -2.80 1.38 -3.70
C ILE A 91 -4.30 1.08 -3.80
N ILE A 92 -4.71 0.55 -4.94
CA ILE A 92 -6.05 0.03 -5.19
C ILE A 92 -5.91 -1.41 -5.65
N ILE A 93 -6.55 -2.34 -4.95
CA ILE A 93 -6.80 -3.70 -5.44
C ILE A 93 -8.14 -3.68 -6.16
N SER A 94 -8.16 -4.19 -7.39
CA SER A 94 -9.32 -4.16 -8.28
C SER A 94 -9.52 -5.54 -8.91
N GLY A 95 -10.60 -6.18 -8.55
CA GLY A 95 -11.09 -7.45 -9.06
C GLY A 95 -12.60 -7.48 -9.00
N GLU A 96 -13.19 -8.52 -8.41
CA GLU A 96 -14.64 -8.59 -8.15
C GLU A 96 -15.11 -7.43 -7.25
N THR A 97 -14.27 -7.03 -6.32
CA THR A 97 -14.45 -5.81 -5.51
C THR A 97 -13.31 -4.84 -5.73
N HIS A 98 -13.52 -3.58 -5.31
CA HIS A 98 -12.50 -2.55 -5.39
C HIS A 98 -12.23 -2.00 -4.00
N VAL A 99 -10.96 -2.05 -3.56
CA VAL A 99 -10.55 -1.53 -2.27
C VAL A 99 -9.29 -0.69 -2.39
N GLY A 100 -9.30 0.49 -1.77
CA GLY A 100 -8.13 1.36 -1.66
C GLY A 100 -7.50 1.27 -0.28
N PHE A 101 -6.18 1.22 -0.23
CA PHE A 101 -5.39 1.27 1.01
C PHE A 101 -4.48 2.48 0.96
N PHE A 102 -4.55 3.29 1.99
CA PHE A 102 -3.62 4.39 2.23
C PHE A 102 -2.84 4.13 3.50
N PHE A 103 -1.51 4.10 3.38
CA PHE A 103 -0.60 3.92 4.50
C PHE A 103 0.03 5.27 4.84
N ASP A 104 -0.54 5.95 5.81
CA ASP A 104 -0.05 7.24 6.28
C ASP A 104 1.20 7.06 7.17
N TYR A 105 2.33 6.86 6.51
CA TYR A 105 3.62 6.65 7.13
C TYR A 105 4.70 7.43 6.38
N PRO A 106 5.46 8.28 7.06
CA PRO A 106 6.44 9.16 6.42
C PRO A 106 7.78 8.48 6.10
N GLY A 107 7.99 7.26 6.60
CA GLY A 107 9.21 6.50 6.37
C GLY A 107 9.11 5.57 5.16
N THR A 108 10.13 4.76 4.98
CA THR A 108 10.20 3.75 3.92
C THR A 108 9.23 2.61 4.20
N LEU A 109 8.40 2.25 3.22
CA LEU A 109 7.57 1.07 3.23
C LEU A 109 7.95 0.10 2.12
N ARG A 110 7.87 -1.18 2.42
CA ARG A 110 8.06 -2.26 1.46
C ARG A 110 6.70 -2.84 1.08
N PHE A 111 6.38 -2.82 -0.21
CA PHE A 111 5.18 -3.41 -0.78
C PHE A 111 5.55 -4.68 -1.54
N ASP A 112 5.24 -5.82 -0.99
CA ASP A 112 5.35 -7.12 -1.64
C ASP A 112 3.99 -7.48 -2.22
N ILE A 113 3.82 -7.30 -3.53
CA ILE A 113 2.52 -7.43 -4.18
C ILE A 113 2.49 -8.74 -4.99
N GLY A 114 2.32 -9.86 -4.29
CA GLY A 114 2.32 -11.17 -4.94
C GLY A 114 3.69 -11.60 -5.49
N TYR A 115 4.78 -11.00 -5.02
CA TYR A 115 6.13 -11.35 -5.43
C TYR A 115 6.66 -12.57 -4.66
N THR A 116 6.63 -12.53 -3.34
CA THR A 116 7.04 -13.66 -2.50
C THR A 116 6.00 -14.77 -2.49
N THR A 117 4.74 -14.41 -2.41
CA THR A 117 3.59 -15.32 -2.41
C THR A 117 2.52 -14.77 -3.34
N SER A 118 2.25 -15.47 -4.44
CA SER A 118 1.48 -14.95 -5.59
C SER A 118 0.04 -14.49 -5.27
N ASP A 119 -0.56 -15.07 -4.22
CA ASP A 119 -1.92 -14.77 -3.76
C ASP A 119 -1.96 -13.83 -2.53
N THR A 120 -0.85 -13.14 -2.25
CA THR A 120 -0.75 -12.35 -1.02
C THR A 120 -0.02 -11.03 -1.28
N MET A 121 -0.57 -9.94 -0.75
CA MET A 121 0.14 -8.67 -0.64
C MET A 121 0.53 -8.43 0.81
N THR A 122 1.77 -8.03 1.03
CA THR A 122 2.29 -7.62 2.34
C THR A 122 2.91 -6.24 2.27
N VAL A 123 2.56 -5.38 3.22
CA VAL A 123 3.16 -4.05 3.40
C VAL A 123 3.83 -4.00 4.77
N SER A 124 5.11 -3.62 4.82
CA SER A 124 5.91 -3.59 6.05
C SER A 124 6.93 -2.46 6.06
#